data_b898995b34e1e0a3c7391a993eb93969
#
_entry.id   b898995b34e1e0a3c7391a993eb93969
#
_cell.length_a   1.000
_cell.length_b   1.000
_cell.length_c   1.000
_cell.angle_alpha   90.00
_cell.angle_beta   90.00
_cell.angle_gamma   90.00
#
_symmetry.space_group_name_H-M   'P 1'
#
loop_
_entity.id
_entity.type
_entity.pdbx_description
1 polymer ?
#
loop_
_entity_poly.entity_id
_entity_poly.type
_entity_poly.pdbx_seq_one_letter_code
_entity_poly.pdbx_strand_id
1 'polypeptide(L)'
;MRFWRDTLGLHVRKTQTIEEQGVKAALMTVGDSEIELLEPTVADNGIARYLASRGEGLHHVCFQVDNVGRDLEALKAKGVELIDQEPRIGIAGRICFLHPKAMHGALVELCEPLDEPEGA
;
A
#
# COMPACT_ATOMS: atom_id res chain seq x y z
N MET A 1 15.20 -5.17 -2.24
CA MET A 1 16.03 -4.42 -1.29
C MET A 1 17.39 -4.03 -1.89
N ARG A 2 18.04 -4.97 -2.59
CA ARG A 2 19.38 -4.68 -3.15
C ARG A 2 19.40 -3.44 -4.04
N PHE A 3 18.48 -3.34 -5.02
CA PHE A 3 18.46 -2.21 -5.93
C PHE A 3 18.15 -0.89 -5.19
N TRP A 4 17.10 -0.89 -4.40
CA TRP A 4 16.61 0.34 -3.77
C TRP A 4 17.54 0.85 -2.68
N ARG A 5 17.98 -0.02 -1.81
CA ARG A 5 18.84 0.35 -0.68
C ARG A 5 20.31 0.43 -1.10
N ASP A 6 20.81 -0.64 -1.74
CA ASP A 6 22.27 -0.78 -1.95
C ASP A 6 22.73 -0.06 -3.20
N THR A 7 21.91 0.01 -4.24
CA THR A 7 22.27 0.69 -5.50
C THR A 7 21.83 2.15 -5.49
N LEU A 8 20.57 2.45 -5.16
CA LEU A 8 20.06 3.82 -5.13
C LEU A 8 20.33 4.53 -3.80
N GLY A 9 20.67 3.81 -2.76
CA GLY A 9 20.99 4.39 -1.46
C GLY A 9 19.79 4.89 -0.66
N LEU A 10 18.60 4.34 -0.91
CA LEU A 10 17.41 4.75 -0.16
C LEU A 10 17.44 4.21 1.26
N HIS A 11 16.91 5.01 2.18
CA HIS A 11 16.89 4.66 3.60
C HIS A 11 15.65 3.83 3.94
N VAL A 12 15.85 2.69 4.60
CA VAL A 12 14.74 1.87 5.13
C VAL A 12 14.26 2.49 6.42
N ARG A 13 13.03 3.01 6.40
CA ARG A 13 12.41 3.64 7.57
C ARG A 13 11.77 2.63 8.50
N LYS A 14 11.13 1.60 7.95
CA LYS A 14 10.36 0.63 8.73
C LYS A 14 10.28 -0.68 7.99
N THR A 15 10.39 -1.78 8.73
CA THR A 15 10.11 -3.12 8.22
C THR A 15 9.11 -3.77 9.15
N GLN A 16 8.08 -4.39 8.60
CA GLN A 16 7.02 -5.00 9.41
C GLN A 16 6.45 -6.22 8.69
N THR A 17 6.17 -7.26 9.46
CA THR A 17 5.40 -8.41 8.98
C THR A 17 3.96 -8.21 9.42
N ILE A 18 3.03 -8.28 8.46
CA ILE A 18 1.59 -8.16 8.71
C ILE A 18 0.99 -9.54 8.50
N GLU A 19 0.93 -10.32 9.56
CA GLU A 19 0.52 -11.72 9.47
C GLU A 19 -0.90 -11.90 8.94
N GLU A 20 -1.81 -11.01 9.32
CA GLU A 20 -3.20 -11.04 8.86
C GLU A 20 -3.31 -10.93 7.34
N GLN A 21 -2.37 -10.24 6.71
CA GLN A 21 -2.33 -10.07 5.26
C GLN A 21 -1.37 -11.03 4.58
N GLY A 22 -0.56 -11.75 5.35
CA GLY A 22 0.43 -12.68 4.81
C GLY A 22 1.55 -11.98 4.04
N VAL A 23 1.98 -10.81 4.49
CA VAL A 23 3.03 -10.03 3.83
C VAL A 23 4.07 -9.50 4.81
N LYS A 24 5.28 -9.35 4.30
CA LYS A 24 6.34 -8.58 4.93
C LYS A 24 6.55 -7.34 4.09
N ALA A 25 6.56 -6.18 4.72
CA ALA A 25 6.68 -4.90 4.05
C ALA A 25 7.87 -4.10 4.55
N ALA A 26 8.53 -3.39 3.64
CA ALA A 26 9.60 -2.46 3.98
C ALA A 26 9.26 -1.09 3.37
N LEU A 27 9.25 -0.06 4.20
CA LEU A 27 9.03 1.32 3.76
C LEU A 27 10.36 2.03 3.64
N MET A 28 10.60 2.62 2.46
CA MET A 28 11.83 3.34 2.15
C MET A 28 11.51 4.80 1.83
N THR A 29 12.24 5.72 2.44
CA THR A 29 11.99 7.15 2.28
C THR A 29 12.56 7.67 0.97
N VAL A 30 11.75 8.45 0.24
CA VAL A 30 12.14 9.16 -0.99
C VAL A 30 11.60 10.58 -0.88
N GLY A 31 12.39 11.52 -0.33
CA GLY A 31 11.89 12.85 -0.03
C GLY A 31 10.68 12.79 0.89
N ASP A 32 9.57 13.37 0.47
CA ASP A 32 8.31 13.32 1.22
C ASP A 32 7.45 12.11 0.86
N SER A 33 7.93 11.27 -0.04
CA SER A 33 7.23 10.08 -0.49
C SER A 33 7.90 8.82 0.03
N GLU A 34 7.28 7.67 -0.21
CA GLU A 34 7.82 6.38 0.21
C GLU A 34 7.64 5.34 -0.88
N ILE A 35 8.58 4.40 -0.93
CA ILE A 35 8.44 3.17 -1.70
C ILE A 35 8.18 2.05 -0.69
N GLU A 36 7.14 1.25 -0.94
CA GLU A 36 6.83 0.08 -0.13
C GLU A 36 7.20 -1.18 -0.91
N LEU A 37 8.12 -1.95 -0.35
CA LEU A 37 8.48 -3.25 -0.90
C LEU A 37 7.67 -4.33 -0.18
N LEU A 38 7.03 -5.20 -0.95
CA LEU A 38 6.15 -6.24 -0.43
C LEU A 38 6.66 -7.62 -0.81
N GLU A 39 6.64 -8.53 0.15
CA GLU A 39 7.02 -9.93 -0.03
C GLU A 39 5.94 -10.79 0.64
N PRO A 40 5.39 -11.81 -0.07
CA PRO A 40 4.42 -12.70 0.57
C PRO A 40 5.10 -13.59 1.61
N THR A 41 4.41 -13.83 2.73
CA THR A 41 4.88 -14.76 3.77
C THR A 41 4.10 -16.07 3.76
N VAL A 42 3.12 -16.17 2.85
CA VAL A 42 2.31 -17.39 2.65
C VAL A 42 2.32 -17.76 1.17
N ALA A 43 1.98 -19.03 0.88
CA ALA A 43 2.04 -19.55 -0.47
C ALA A 43 0.91 -19.03 -1.37
N ASP A 44 -0.21 -18.61 -0.81
CA ASP A 44 -1.37 -18.17 -1.57
C ASP A 44 -2.05 -16.97 -0.92
N ASN A 45 -1.83 -15.80 -1.50
CA ASN A 45 -2.56 -14.56 -1.22
C ASN A 45 -2.45 -13.67 -2.45
N GLY A 46 -3.01 -12.45 -2.39
CA GLY A 46 -3.01 -11.53 -3.52
C GLY A 46 -1.60 -11.21 -4.04
N ILE A 47 -0.65 -10.98 -3.14
CA ILE A 47 0.74 -10.68 -3.52
C ILE A 47 1.41 -11.90 -4.14
N ALA A 48 1.23 -13.09 -3.54
CA ALA A 48 1.80 -14.33 -4.10
C ALA A 48 1.24 -14.62 -5.49
N ARG A 49 -0.07 -14.43 -5.70
CA ARG A 49 -0.70 -14.62 -7.02
C ARG A 49 -0.21 -13.59 -8.04
N TYR A 50 -0.03 -12.34 -7.62
CA TYR A 50 0.52 -11.31 -8.48
C TYR A 50 1.91 -11.70 -8.97
N LEU A 51 2.80 -12.10 -8.05
CA LEU A 51 4.16 -12.52 -8.40
C LEU A 51 4.17 -13.73 -9.34
N ALA A 52 3.29 -14.70 -9.09
CA ALA A 52 3.22 -15.90 -9.92
C ALA A 52 2.76 -15.58 -11.35
N SER A 53 1.84 -14.62 -11.53
CA SER A 53 1.28 -14.30 -12.84
C SER A 53 2.03 -13.21 -13.60
N ARG A 54 2.64 -12.25 -12.90
CA ARG A 54 3.25 -11.07 -13.51
C ARG A 54 4.72 -10.89 -13.18
N GLY A 55 5.25 -11.64 -12.21
CA GLY A 55 6.61 -11.46 -11.71
C GLY A 55 6.74 -10.21 -10.85
N GLU A 56 7.97 -9.83 -10.57
CA GLU A 56 8.26 -8.62 -9.79
C GLU A 56 7.89 -7.37 -10.59
N GLY A 57 7.34 -6.39 -9.93
CA GLY A 57 6.96 -5.14 -10.57
C GLY A 57 6.14 -4.25 -9.68
N LEU A 58 5.59 -3.19 -10.26
CA LEU A 58 4.77 -2.22 -9.55
C LEU A 58 3.40 -2.83 -9.26
N HIS A 59 3.06 -2.91 -7.96
CA HIS A 59 1.81 -3.49 -7.51
C HIS A 59 0.69 -2.47 -7.39
N HIS A 60 0.97 -1.33 -6.78
CA HIS A 60 -0.03 -0.28 -6.58
C HIS A 60 0.62 1.09 -6.39
N VAL A 61 -0.20 2.14 -6.53
CA VAL A 61 0.16 3.52 -6.20
C VAL A 61 -0.71 3.94 -5.02
N CYS A 62 -0.13 4.67 -4.08
CA CYS A 62 -0.85 5.16 -2.91
C CYS A 62 -0.83 6.69 -2.88
N PHE A 63 -2.00 7.28 -2.64
CA PHE A 63 -2.11 8.72 -2.43
C PHE A 63 -2.44 9.00 -0.97
N GLN A 64 -1.68 9.92 -0.38
CA GLN A 64 -1.96 10.38 0.96
C GLN A 64 -3.15 11.33 0.95
N VAL A 65 -4.10 11.11 1.87
CA VAL A 65 -5.27 11.96 2.02
C VAL A 65 -5.44 12.36 3.48
N ASP A 66 -6.23 13.42 3.74
CA ASP A 66 -6.45 13.90 5.10
C ASP A 66 -7.47 13.07 5.86
N ASN A 67 -8.46 12.52 5.16
CA ASN A 67 -9.53 11.75 5.78
C ASN A 67 -10.02 10.68 4.81
N VAL A 68 -9.53 9.45 4.99
CA VAL A 68 -9.85 8.36 4.07
C VAL A 68 -11.33 7.96 4.13
N GLY A 69 -11.94 8.03 5.31
CA GLY A 69 -13.37 7.71 5.45
C GLY A 69 -14.25 8.65 4.66
N ARG A 70 -13.98 9.95 4.76
CA ARG A 70 -14.71 10.97 4.00
C ARG A 70 -14.51 10.79 2.50
N ASP A 71 -13.28 10.56 2.06
CA ASP A 71 -12.96 10.42 0.65
C ASP A 71 -13.57 9.14 0.08
N LEU A 72 -13.60 8.06 0.86
CA LEU A 72 -14.23 6.81 0.47
C LEU A 72 -15.73 7.01 0.22
N GLU A 73 -16.42 7.71 1.12
CA GLU A 73 -17.84 8.02 0.94
C GLU A 73 -18.10 8.91 -0.29
N ALA A 74 -17.23 9.88 -0.55
CA ALA A 74 -17.30 10.71 -1.74
C ALA A 74 -17.14 9.90 -3.03
N LEU A 75 -16.24 8.93 -3.03
CA LEU A 75 -16.03 8.04 -4.17
C LEU A 75 -17.24 7.13 -4.40
N LYS A 76 -17.84 6.60 -3.32
CA LYS A 76 -19.08 5.82 -3.43
C LYS A 76 -20.18 6.63 -4.07
N ALA A 77 -20.34 7.90 -3.66
CA ALA A 77 -21.36 8.78 -4.20
C ALA A 77 -21.17 9.05 -5.70
N LYS A 78 -19.92 8.98 -6.18
CA LYS A 78 -19.60 9.15 -7.60
C LYS A 78 -19.68 7.86 -8.41
N GLY A 79 -20.03 6.75 -7.78
CA GLY A 79 -20.16 5.46 -8.45
C GLY A 79 -18.85 4.78 -8.80
N VAL A 80 -17.76 5.14 -8.12
CA VAL A 80 -16.45 4.52 -8.34
C VAL A 80 -16.44 3.09 -7.76
N GLU A 81 -15.92 2.13 -8.53
CA GLU A 81 -15.76 0.77 -8.02
C GLU A 81 -14.66 0.72 -6.96
N LEU A 82 -14.97 0.09 -5.84
CA LEU A 82 -14.09 0.04 -4.67
C LEU A 82 -13.88 -1.41 -4.25
N ILE A 83 -12.66 -1.73 -3.81
CA ILE A 83 -12.38 -3.01 -3.14
C ILE A 83 -12.86 -2.94 -1.70
N ASP A 84 -12.52 -1.84 -1.01
CA ASP A 84 -12.91 -1.66 0.39
C ASP A 84 -14.14 -0.76 0.48
N GLN A 85 -15.14 -1.16 1.26
CA GLN A 85 -16.32 -0.36 1.52
C GLN A 85 -16.16 0.48 2.79
N GLU A 86 -15.19 0.13 3.62
CA GLU A 86 -14.83 0.85 4.85
C GLU A 86 -13.30 0.91 4.97
N PRO A 87 -12.76 1.95 5.63
CA PRO A 87 -11.32 2.00 5.87
C PRO A 87 -10.83 0.84 6.72
N ARG A 88 -9.59 0.42 6.50
CA ARG A 88 -8.91 -0.58 7.32
C ARG A 88 -7.51 -0.10 7.66
N ILE A 89 -6.86 -0.75 8.61
CA ILE A 89 -5.52 -0.37 9.05
C ILE A 89 -4.48 -1.11 8.22
N GLY A 90 -3.58 -0.35 7.59
CA GLY A 90 -2.41 -0.86 6.89
C GLY A 90 -1.12 -0.44 7.58
N ILE A 91 0.02 -0.72 6.93
CA ILE A 91 1.33 -0.42 7.52
C ILE A 91 1.57 1.09 7.70
N ALA A 92 1.05 1.91 6.78
CA ALA A 92 1.30 3.36 6.77
C ALA A 92 0.18 4.17 7.43
N GLY A 93 -0.95 3.55 7.78
CA GLY A 93 -2.07 4.25 8.39
C GLY A 93 -3.40 3.60 8.07
N ARG A 94 -4.45 4.43 8.06
CA ARG A 94 -5.79 4.01 7.69
C ARG A 94 -5.91 4.05 6.18
N ILE A 95 -6.33 2.95 5.57
CA ILE A 95 -6.28 2.79 4.12
C ILE A 95 -7.60 2.31 3.53
N CYS A 96 -7.75 2.52 2.21
CA CYS A 96 -8.71 1.79 1.39
C CYS A 96 -8.14 1.61 -0.01
N PHE A 97 -8.61 0.57 -0.72
CA PHE A 97 -8.24 0.32 -2.10
C PHE A 97 -9.40 0.56 -3.05
N LEU A 98 -9.10 1.21 -4.17
CA LEU A 98 -10.01 1.33 -5.30
C LEU A 98 -9.81 0.12 -6.22
N HIS A 99 -10.90 -0.35 -6.84
CA HIS A 99 -10.82 -1.46 -7.77
C HIS A 99 -10.01 -1.04 -9.01
N PRO A 100 -9.15 -1.91 -9.57
CA PRO A 100 -8.36 -1.57 -10.76
C PRO A 100 -9.18 -1.07 -11.94
N LYS A 101 -10.44 -1.51 -12.10
CA LYS A 101 -11.32 -1.01 -13.16
C LYS A 101 -11.56 0.49 -13.10
N ALA A 102 -11.51 1.09 -11.91
CA ALA A 102 -11.72 2.52 -11.74
C ALA A 102 -10.57 3.34 -12.32
N MET A 103 -9.37 2.73 -12.42
CA MET A 103 -8.14 3.43 -12.82
C MET A 103 -7.44 2.75 -13.98
N HIS A 104 -8.22 2.22 -14.94
CA HIS A 104 -7.70 1.60 -16.16
C HIS A 104 -6.69 0.47 -15.90
N GLY A 105 -6.97 -0.34 -14.88
CA GLY A 105 -6.16 -1.50 -14.54
C GLY A 105 -5.13 -1.28 -13.44
N ALA A 106 -4.92 -0.04 -12.99
CA ALA A 106 -3.99 0.24 -11.89
C ALA A 106 -4.69 0.08 -10.54
N LEU A 107 -4.02 -0.59 -9.60
CA LEU A 107 -4.50 -0.66 -8.23
C LEU A 107 -4.12 0.63 -7.51
N VAL A 108 -5.10 1.32 -6.95
CA VAL A 108 -4.89 2.58 -6.25
C VAL A 108 -5.30 2.44 -4.79
N GLU A 109 -4.43 2.90 -3.92
CA GLU A 109 -4.65 2.95 -2.48
C GLU A 109 -4.76 4.41 -2.04
N LEU A 110 -5.67 4.68 -1.10
CA LEU A 110 -5.70 5.95 -0.38
C LEU A 110 -5.25 5.69 1.05
N CYS A 111 -4.41 6.55 1.59
CA CYS A 111 -3.86 6.40 2.93
C CYS A 111 -3.97 7.69 3.73
N GLU A 112 -4.58 7.57 4.90
CA GLU A 112 -4.58 8.63 5.91
C GLU A 112 -3.56 8.23 6.97
N PRO A 113 -2.41 8.90 7.06
CA PRO A 113 -1.41 8.55 8.06
C PRO A 113 -1.97 8.68 9.47
N LEU A 114 -1.71 7.68 10.31
CA LEU A 114 -2.05 7.76 11.72
C LEU A 114 -0.95 8.53 12.44
N ASP A 115 -1.34 9.29 13.47
CA ASP A 115 -0.38 9.95 14.32
C ASP A 115 0.44 8.89 15.05
N GLU A 116 1.75 8.90 14.83
CA GLU A 116 2.67 8.01 15.51
C GLU A 116 3.37 8.76 16.64
N PRO A 117 3.68 8.10 17.77
CA PRO A 117 4.50 8.72 18.79
C PRO A 117 5.83 9.16 18.20
N GLU A 118 6.34 10.31 18.65
CA GLU A 118 7.62 10.82 18.19
C GLU A 118 8.71 9.80 18.47
N GLY A 119 9.51 9.48 17.44
CA GLY A 119 10.55 8.47 17.52
C GLY A 119 10.09 7.04 17.25
N ALA A 120 8.82 6.81 16.91
CA ALA A 120 8.30 5.49 16.59
C ALA A 120 8.74 5.06 15.18
#